data_62504073ea1d2e299128f9a1751b15b1
#
_entry.id   62504073ea1d2e299128f9a1751b15b1
#
_cell.length_a   1.000
_cell.length_b   1.000
_cell.length_c   1.000
_cell.angle_alpha   90.00
_cell.angle_beta   90.00
_cell.angle_gamma   90.00
#
_symmetry.space_group_name_H-M   'P 1'
#
loop_
_entity.id
_entity.type
_entity.pdbx_description
1 polymer ?
#
loop_
_entity_poly.entity_id
_entity_poly.type
_entity_poly.pdbx_seq_one_letter_code
_entity_poly.pdbx_strand_id
1 'polypeptide(L)'
;EAAVDQAQAGLENAELNLEYTDIRSPVAGRVIDRKIDRGQTLAAQFQTPQLFVVAPNMEEEMHVFASVDEADIGLIRRAQQRDALVEFTVDAYPDDLFTGTIAEIRFNPTTVQNVVTYPVVVTAPNPELKLLPGMTANISFQIEKRSDVLKVPNAALRFYPERDQVREQDRKLLEGGGDDETNDAIDSRSAAEDADAKRRRNRRHVWIAEGELLRAVEIETGISDSQFSELVAGELKEGQKLVTGVSPTPL
;
A
#
# COMPACT_ATOMS: atom_id res chain seq x y z
N GLU A 1 35.32 2.16 -61.05
CA GLU A 1 34.24 2.46 -60.08
C GLU A 1 33.89 1.23 -59.23
N ALA A 2 33.46 0.10 -59.83
CA ALA A 2 33.07 -1.11 -59.06
C ALA A 2 34.19 -1.67 -58.14
N ALA A 3 35.45 -1.61 -58.54
CA ALA A 3 36.57 -2.06 -57.71
C ALA A 3 36.86 -1.10 -56.52
N VAL A 4 36.59 0.18 -56.69
CA VAL A 4 36.69 1.18 -55.61
C VAL A 4 35.56 0.98 -54.62
N ASP A 5 34.35 0.80 -55.12
CA ASP A 5 33.16 0.56 -54.25
C ASP A 5 33.33 -0.72 -53.44
N GLN A 6 33.87 -1.79 -54.05
CA GLN A 6 34.16 -3.05 -53.36
C GLN A 6 35.23 -2.88 -52.26
N ALA A 7 36.30 -2.11 -52.55
CA ALA A 7 37.35 -1.84 -51.58
C ALA A 7 36.84 -0.97 -50.41
N GLN A 8 35.97 -0.02 -50.69
CA GLN A 8 35.34 0.83 -49.72
C GLN A 8 34.41 0.04 -48.80
N ALA A 9 33.56 -0.86 -49.36
CA ALA A 9 32.73 -1.76 -48.56
C ALA A 9 33.59 -2.71 -47.69
N GLY A 10 34.76 -3.15 -48.19
CA GLY A 10 35.70 -3.95 -47.40
C GLY A 10 36.30 -3.17 -46.21
N LEU A 11 36.62 -1.90 -46.40
CA LEU A 11 37.13 -1.03 -45.36
C LEU A 11 36.04 -0.80 -44.29
N GLU A 12 34.83 -0.45 -44.71
CA GLU A 12 33.68 -0.25 -43.79
C GLU A 12 33.40 -1.48 -42.92
N ASN A 13 33.42 -2.67 -43.51
CA ASN A 13 33.28 -3.92 -42.75
C ASN A 13 34.42 -4.14 -41.74
N ALA A 14 35.66 -3.80 -42.10
CA ALA A 14 36.79 -3.92 -41.18
C ALA A 14 36.72 -2.91 -40.04
N GLU A 15 36.26 -1.69 -40.31
CA GLU A 15 36.02 -0.65 -39.31
C GLU A 15 34.90 -1.06 -38.34
N LEU A 16 33.77 -1.55 -38.81
CA LEU A 16 32.69 -2.09 -38.00
C LEU A 16 33.14 -3.27 -37.11
N ASN A 17 33.95 -4.17 -37.66
CA ASN A 17 34.48 -5.28 -36.89
C ASN A 17 35.44 -4.80 -35.78
N LEU A 18 36.20 -3.74 -36.02
CA LEU A 18 37.03 -3.12 -35.01
C LEU A 18 36.18 -2.44 -33.93
N GLU A 19 35.11 -1.71 -34.28
CA GLU A 19 34.20 -1.10 -33.36
C GLU A 19 33.54 -2.14 -32.45
N TYR A 20 33.15 -3.29 -32.98
CA TYR A 20 32.56 -4.39 -32.16
C TYR A 20 33.54 -5.02 -31.17
N THR A 21 34.84 -4.74 -31.24
CA THR A 21 35.78 -5.17 -30.21
C THR A 21 35.70 -4.34 -28.93
N ASP A 22 35.06 -3.17 -29.01
CA ASP A 22 34.92 -2.22 -27.91
C ASP A 22 33.47 -2.23 -27.39
N ILE A 23 33.20 -3.07 -26.39
CA ILE A 23 31.85 -3.25 -25.82
C ILE A 23 31.55 -2.13 -24.84
N ARG A 24 30.61 -1.27 -25.20
CA ARG A 24 30.20 -0.11 -24.40
C ARG A 24 28.79 -0.27 -23.82
N SER A 25 28.59 0.35 -22.63
CA SER A 25 27.24 0.45 -22.06
C SER A 25 26.40 1.43 -22.88
N PRO A 26 25.16 1.08 -23.28
CA PRO A 26 24.25 2.00 -23.98
C PRO A 26 23.68 3.09 -23.06
N VAL A 27 23.80 2.92 -21.73
CA VAL A 27 23.28 3.83 -20.71
C VAL A 27 24.38 4.22 -19.73
N ALA A 28 24.33 5.46 -19.26
CA ALA A 28 25.12 5.89 -18.13
C ALA A 28 24.53 5.32 -16.83
N GLY A 29 25.37 4.86 -15.92
CA GLY A 29 24.90 4.26 -14.67
C GLY A 29 26.00 3.58 -13.88
N ARG A 30 25.62 2.96 -12.78
CA ARG A 30 26.53 2.20 -11.91
C ARG A 30 26.46 0.71 -12.26
N VAL A 31 27.61 0.06 -12.40
CA VAL A 31 27.66 -1.40 -12.53
C VAL A 31 27.32 -2.04 -11.19
N ILE A 32 26.24 -2.79 -11.15
CA ILE A 32 25.77 -3.50 -9.93
C ILE A 32 26.17 -4.97 -9.92
N ASP A 33 26.40 -5.54 -11.09
CA ASP A 33 26.84 -6.93 -11.19
C ASP A 33 27.75 -7.12 -12.42
N ARG A 34 28.82 -7.89 -12.23
CA ARG A 34 29.76 -8.28 -13.27
C ARG A 34 29.75 -9.80 -13.42
N LYS A 35 29.24 -10.28 -14.54
CA LYS A 35 29.06 -11.70 -14.86
C LYS A 35 30.26 -12.36 -15.51
N ILE A 36 31.30 -11.60 -15.87
CA ILE A 36 32.46 -12.11 -16.57
C ILE A 36 33.76 -11.72 -15.86
N ASP A 37 34.79 -12.57 -16.00
CA ASP A 37 36.15 -12.29 -15.55
C ASP A 37 37.11 -12.00 -16.72
N ARG A 38 38.19 -11.27 -16.40
CA ARG A 38 39.23 -10.98 -17.40
C ARG A 38 39.88 -12.28 -17.91
N GLY A 39 39.98 -12.41 -19.18
CA GLY A 39 40.56 -13.62 -19.83
C GLY A 39 39.56 -14.76 -20.03
N GLN A 40 38.31 -14.58 -19.64
CA GLN A 40 37.26 -15.57 -19.90
C GLN A 40 36.81 -15.51 -21.34
N THR A 41 36.78 -16.67 -22.01
CA THR A 41 36.23 -16.79 -23.36
C THR A 41 34.71 -16.96 -23.30
N LEU A 42 34.00 -16.17 -24.11
CA LEU A 42 32.56 -16.22 -24.21
C LEU A 42 32.13 -16.98 -25.45
N ALA A 43 31.32 -18.02 -25.28
CA ALA A 43 30.70 -18.74 -26.41
C ALA A 43 29.30 -18.16 -26.65
N ALA A 44 29.15 -17.38 -27.74
CA ALA A 44 27.87 -16.75 -28.12
C ALA A 44 27.10 -17.55 -29.18
N GLN A 45 27.22 -18.88 -29.22
CA GLN A 45 26.67 -19.68 -30.31
C GLN A 45 25.15 -19.71 -30.38
N PHE A 46 24.42 -19.61 -29.25
CA PHE A 46 22.95 -19.69 -29.20
C PHE A 46 22.28 -18.70 -28.24
N GLN A 47 23.02 -18.07 -27.35
CA GLN A 47 22.49 -17.10 -26.39
C GLN A 47 23.48 -15.95 -26.20
N THR A 48 22.98 -14.73 -26.20
CA THR A 48 23.78 -13.55 -25.86
C THR A 48 24.08 -13.56 -24.36
N PRO A 49 25.35 -13.75 -23.94
CA PRO A 49 25.69 -13.76 -22.53
C PRO A 49 25.55 -12.36 -21.93
N GLN A 50 25.03 -12.29 -20.70
CA GLN A 50 25.07 -11.05 -19.92
C GLN A 50 26.47 -10.83 -19.38
N LEU A 51 27.06 -9.67 -19.67
CA LEU A 51 28.40 -9.32 -19.23
C LEU A 51 28.37 -8.50 -17.94
N PHE A 52 27.52 -7.48 -17.92
CA PHE A 52 27.34 -6.56 -16.81
C PHE A 52 25.86 -6.26 -16.61
N VAL A 53 25.49 -5.96 -15.38
CA VAL A 53 24.19 -5.36 -15.04
C VAL A 53 24.45 -3.93 -14.59
N VAL A 54 23.86 -2.97 -15.31
CA VAL A 54 24.03 -1.55 -15.05
C VAL A 54 22.71 -0.97 -14.56
N ALA A 55 22.73 -0.29 -13.42
CA ALA A 55 21.60 0.47 -12.91
C ALA A 55 21.76 1.95 -13.31
N PRO A 56 20.89 2.47 -14.18
CA PRO A 56 20.86 3.91 -14.46
C PRO A 56 20.21 4.67 -13.29
N ASN A 57 20.61 5.91 -13.09
CA ASN A 57 19.96 6.88 -12.18
C ASN A 57 19.66 6.38 -10.76
N MET A 58 20.49 5.50 -10.21
CA MET A 58 20.27 4.84 -8.90
C MET A 58 20.14 5.81 -7.73
N GLU A 59 20.67 7.03 -7.86
CA GLU A 59 20.60 8.10 -6.86
C GLU A 59 19.26 8.84 -6.91
N GLU A 60 18.71 8.98 -8.10
CA GLU A 60 17.49 9.74 -8.35
C GLU A 60 16.24 8.90 -8.14
N GLU A 61 16.30 7.64 -8.59
CA GLU A 61 15.10 6.79 -8.70
C GLU A 61 15.41 5.32 -8.40
N MET A 62 14.79 4.80 -7.34
CA MET A 62 14.76 3.38 -7.01
C MET A 62 13.35 2.84 -7.11
N HIS A 63 13.21 1.69 -7.77
CA HIS A 63 11.93 1.01 -7.89
C HIS A 63 11.79 -0.06 -6.80
N VAL A 64 10.74 0.07 -6.01
CA VAL A 64 10.33 -0.92 -5.01
C VAL A 64 9.11 -1.65 -5.55
N PHE A 65 9.19 -2.98 -5.64
CA PHE A 65 8.12 -3.83 -6.15
C PHE A 65 7.30 -4.38 -4.98
N ALA A 66 6.03 -3.99 -4.92
CA ALA A 66 5.08 -4.51 -3.96
C ALA A 66 4.13 -5.50 -4.63
N SER A 67 3.83 -6.62 -3.97
CA SER A 67 2.77 -7.53 -4.38
C SER A 67 1.51 -7.21 -3.58
N VAL A 68 0.46 -6.73 -4.25
CA VAL A 68 -0.79 -6.30 -3.63
C VAL A 68 -1.90 -7.27 -3.99
N ASP A 69 -2.69 -7.70 -3.02
CA ASP A 69 -3.82 -8.57 -3.23
C ASP A 69 -4.90 -7.95 -4.12
N GLU A 70 -5.59 -8.78 -4.91
CA GLU A 70 -6.69 -8.36 -5.77
C GLU A 70 -7.77 -7.58 -5.01
N ALA A 71 -8.06 -7.95 -3.77
CA ALA A 71 -9.05 -7.28 -2.92
C ALA A 71 -8.70 -5.81 -2.66
N ASP A 72 -7.41 -5.47 -2.56
CA ASP A 72 -6.93 -4.15 -2.18
C ASP A 72 -6.53 -3.28 -3.38
N ILE A 73 -6.39 -3.84 -4.58
CA ILE A 73 -5.90 -3.13 -5.75
C ILE A 73 -6.76 -1.91 -6.12
N GLY A 74 -8.08 -1.99 -5.85
CA GLY A 74 -8.99 -0.87 -6.06
C GLY A 74 -8.71 0.33 -5.14
N LEU A 75 -8.23 0.07 -3.92
CA LEU A 75 -7.81 1.10 -2.97
C LEU A 75 -6.49 1.74 -3.43
N ILE A 76 -5.52 0.92 -3.82
CA ILE A 76 -4.21 1.37 -4.32
C ILE A 76 -4.37 2.23 -5.58
N ARG A 77 -5.27 1.86 -6.49
CA ARG A 77 -5.55 2.66 -7.69
C ARG A 77 -6.12 4.05 -7.36
N ARG A 78 -6.98 4.14 -6.33
CA ARG A 78 -7.48 5.43 -5.85
C ARG A 78 -6.39 6.25 -5.16
N ALA A 79 -5.49 5.59 -4.42
CA ALA A 79 -4.34 6.24 -3.81
C ALA A 79 -3.39 6.80 -4.88
N GLN A 80 -3.10 6.04 -5.94
CA GLN A 80 -2.29 6.50 -7.07
C GLN A 80 -2.88 7.75 -7.74
N GLN A 81 -4.20 7.80 -7.97
CA GLN A 81 -4.87 8.97 -8.57
C GLN A 81 -4.80 10.24 -7.74
N ARG A 82 -4.46 10.12 -6.45
CA ARG A 82 -4.34 11.23 -5.49
C ARG A 82 -2.90 11.55 -5.14
N ASP A 83 -1.93 10.94 -5.85
CA ASP A 83 -0.50 11.03 -5.56
C ASP A 83 -0.19 10.74 -4.07
N ALA A 84 -0.88 9.73 -3.53
CA ALA A 84 -0.74 9.37 -2.12
C ALA A 84 0.69 8.89 -1.82
N LEU A 85 1.22 9.33 -0.69
CA LEU A 85 2.53 8.92 -0.22
C LEU A 85 2.53 7.45 0.17
N VAL A 86 3.61 6.79 -0.18
CA VAL A 86 3.92 5.43 0.25
C VAL A 86 5.10 5.50 1.19
N GLU A 87 4.95 4.95 2.37
CA GLU A 87 6.01 4.86 3.37
C GLU A 87 6.53 3.42 3.41
N PHE A 88 7.83 3.26 3.53
CA PHE A 88 8.42 1.92 3.66
C PHE A 88 9.70 1.95 4.47
N THR A 89 10.01 0.82 5.09
CA THR A 89 11.28 0.55 5.74
C THR A 89 11.96 -0.62 5.02
N VAL A 90 13.27 -0.70 5.09
CA VAL A 90 14.04 -1.84 4.57
C VAL A 90 14.69 -2.58 5.73
N ASP A 91 14.85 -3.89 5.61
CA ASP A 91 15.42 -4.72 6.70
C ASP A 91 16.85 -4.29 7.08
N ALA A 92 17.59 -3.70 6.13
CA ALA A 92 18.93 -3.18 6.40
C ALA A 92 18.94 -1.89 7.24
N TYR A 93 17.85 -1.12 7.22
CA TYR A 93 17.70 0.16 7.94
C TYR A 93 16.29 0.23 8.54
N PRO A 94 16.01 -0.51 9.63
CA PRO A 94 14.66 -0.63 10.19
C PRO A 94 14.17 0.67 10.86
N ASP A 95 15.08 1.52 11.27
CA ASP A 95 14.78 2.81 11.93
C ASP A 95 14.63 3.96 10.92
N ASP A 96 15.05 3.79 9.66
CA ASP A 96 14.95 4.80 8.61
C ASP A 96 13.62 4.62 7.87
N LEU A 97 12.79 5.66 7.88
CA LEU A 97 11.54 5.72 7.11
C LEU A 97 11.81 6.34 5.74
N PHE A 98 11.61 5.55 4.70
CA PHE A 98 11.69 6.01 3.32
C PHE A 98 10.30 6.35 2.79
N THR A 99 10.24 7.31 1.88
CA THR A 99 8.99 7.71 1.23
C THR A 99 9.11 7.59 -0.27
N GLY A 100 8.00 7.26 -0.91
CA GLY A 100 7.90 7.15 -2.35
C GLY A 100 6.50 7.44 -2.86
N THR A 101 6.31 7.28 -4.15
CA THR A 101 5.01 7.44 -4.83
C THR A 101 4.72 6.21 -5.70
N ILE A 102 3.43 5.94 -5.93
CA ILE A 102 3.02 4.83 -6.79
C ILE A 102 3.21 5.25 -8.25
N ALA A 103 4.25 4.72 -8.89
CA ALA A 103 4.53 5.00 -10.30
C ALA A 103 3.58 4.22 -11.23
N GLU A 104 3.48 2.91 -11.04
CA GLU A 104 2.76 2.03 -11.95
C GLU A 104 2.08 0.88 -11.21
N ILE A 105 0.89 0.50 -11.67
CA ILE A 105 0.22 -0.74 -11.31
C ILE A 105 0.23 -1.65 -12.53
N ARG A 106 0.93 -2.77 -12.45
CA ARG A 106 1.03 -3.72 -13.56
C ARG A 106 -0.22 -4.58 -13.64
N PHE A 107 -0.80 -4.68 -14.84
CA PHE A 107 -2.04 -5.42 -15.06
C PHE A 107 -1.85 -6.93 -15.24
N ASN A 108 -0.62 -7.41 -15.27
CA ASN A 108 -0.32 -8.84 -15.36
C ASN A 108 -0.22 -9.41 -13.93
N PRO A 109 -1.24 -10.14 -13.44
CA PRO A 109 -1.22 -10.69 -12.09
C PRO A 109 -0.26 -11.87 -11.97
N THR A 110 0.19 -12.11 -10.76
CA THR A 110 0.93 -13.32 -10.37
C THR A 110 0.04 -14.13 -9.44
N THR A 111 -0.16 -15.42 -9.75
CA THR A 111 -0.93 -16.32 -8.88
C THR A 111 0.01 -17.28 -8.21
N VAL A 112 0.06 -17.22 -6.87
CA VAL A 112 0.83 -18.14 -6.04
C VAL A 112 -0.11 -18.75 -5.01
N GLN A 113 -0.16 -20.08 -4.95
CA GLN A 113 -1.02 -20.82 -4.01
C GLN A 113 -2.50 -20.35 -4.03
N ASN A 114 -3.06 -20.10 -5.19
CA ASN A 114 -4.40 -19.58 -5.40
C ASN A 114 -4.65 -18.13 -4.89
N VAL A 115 -3.61 -17.41 -4.51
CA VAL A 115 -3.70 -16.00 -4.18
C VAL A 115 -3.29 -15.19 -5.41
N VAL A 116 -4.16 -14.32 -5.88
CA VAL A 116 -3.94 -13.42 -7.02
C VAL A 116 -3.38 -12.10 -6.50
N THR A 117 -2.17 -11.75 -6.94
CA THR A 117 -1.54 -10.49 -6.57
C THR A 117 -1.16 -9.68 -7.80
N TYR A 118 -1.22 -8.38 -7.69
CA TYR A 118 -0.79 -7.43 -8.71
C TYR A 118 0.51 -6.74 -8.31
N PRO A 119 1.53 -6.74 -9.19
CA PRO A 119 2.76 -5.99 -8.93
C PRO A 119 2.50 -4.49 -9.02
N VAL A 120 2.83 -3.77 -7.95
CA VAL A 120 2.78 -2.31 -7.86
C VAL A 120 4.20 -1.79 -7.77
N VAL A 121 4.56 -0.86 -8.63
CA VAL A 121 5.89 -0.22 -8.65
C VAL A 121 5.80 1.10 -7.90
N VAL A 122 6.58 1.21 -6.84
CA VAL A 122 6.75 2.43 -6.06
C VAL A 122 8.11 3.01 -6.38
N THR A 123 8.15 4.29 -6.73
CA THR A 123 9.38 5.03 -6.99
C THR A 123 9.77 5.82 -5.77
N ALA A 124 11.03 5.70 -5.36
CA ALA A 124 11.59 6.40 -4.21
C ALA A 124 12.95 7.03 -4.57
N PRO A 125 13.26 8.26 -4.09
CA PRO A 125 14.58 8.86 -4.23
C PRO A 125 15.60 8.13 -3.34
N ASN A 126 16.85 8.07 -3.81
CA ASN A 126 17.93 7.38 -3.11
C ASN A 126 19.25 8.18 -3.12
N PRO A 127 19.25 9.46 -2.67
CA PRO A 127 20.42 10.34 -2.79
C PRO A 127 21.64 9.86 -2.00
N GLU A 128 21.41 9.14 -0.90
CA GLU A 128 22.46 8.59 -0.05
C GLU A 128 22.91 7.17 -0.46
N LEU A 129 22.32 6.60 -1.53
CA LEU A 129 22.59 5.23 -1.99
C LEU A 129 22.39 4.16 -0.91
N LYS A 130 21.52 4.41 0.07
CA LYS A 130 21.18 3.45 1.13
C LYS A 130 20.36 2.27 0.56
N LEU A 131 19.48 2.56 -0.40
CA LEU A 131 18.68 1.52 -1.06
C LEU A 131 19.50 0.82 -2.13
N LEU A 132 19.64 -0.49 -1.99
CA LEU A 132 20.37 -1.33 -2.93
C LEU A 132 19.42 -2.34 -3.58
N PRO A 133 19.66 -2.73 -4.84
CA PRO A 133 18.90 -3.79 -5.49
C PRO A 133 18.94 -5.10 -4.70
N GLY A 134 17.80 -5.76 -4.56
CA GLY A 134 17.67 -7.03 -3.84
C GLY A 134 17.36 -6.89 -2.35
N MET A 135 17.21 -5.68 -1.81
CA MET A 135 16.74 -5.48 -0.44
C MET A 135 15.25 -5.80 -0.32
N THR A 136 14.86 -6.31 0.85
CA THR A 136 13.45 -6.51 1.22
C THR A 136 12.93 -5.23 1.89
N ALA A 137 11.72 -4.82 1.47
CA ALA A 137 11.05 -3.65 2.00
C ALA A 137 9.69 -4.00 2.60
N ASN A 138 9.37 -3.39 3.75
CA ASN A 138 8.05 -3.42 4.36
C ASN A 138 7.31 -2.14 3.99
N ILE A 139 6.25 -2.25 3.18
CA ILE A 139 5.58 -1.11 2.55
C ILE A 139 4.23 -0.86 3.18
N SER A 140 3.95 0.42 3.47
CA SER A 140 2.67 0.94 3.94
C SER A 140 2.10 1.94 2.95
N PHE A 141 0.96 1.62 2.35
CA PHE A 141 0.25 2.53 1.46
C PHE A 141 -0.70 3.41 2.24
N GLN A 142 -0.55 4.72 2.14
CA GLN A 142 -1.49 5.67 2.71
C GLN A 142 -2.71 5.81 1.79
N ILE A 143 -3.78 5.04 2.05
CA ILE A 143 -4.96 4.99 1.18
C ILE A 143 -5.78 6.28 1.30
N GLU A 144 -5.99 6.75 2.52
CA GLU A 144 -6.76 7.96 2.79
C GLU A 144 -6.25 8.63 4.06
N LYS A 145 -6.18 9.95 4.04
CA LYS A 145 -5.82 10.78 5.21
C LYS A 145 -6.88 11.85 5.40
N ARG A 146 -7.36 11.99 6.63
CA ARG A 146 -8.24 13.07 7.06
C ARG A 146 -7.51 13.89 8.12
N SER A 147 -7.51 15.20 7.96
CA SER A 147 -6.98 16.14 8.94
C SER A 147 -8.11 16.86 9.63
N ASP A 148 -7.89 17.32 10.87
CA ASP A 148 -8.84 18.13 11.65
C ASP A 148 -10.20 17.45 11.88
N VAL A 149 -10.17 16.14 12.14
CA VAL A 149 -11.36 15.33 12.43
C VAL A 149 -11.35 14.87 13.90
N LEU A 150 -12.54 14.79 14.50
CA LEU A 150 -12.70 14.17 15.81
C LEU A 150 -12.48 12.66 15.69
N LYS A 151 -11.66 12.11 16.59
CA LYS A 151 -11.32 10.70 16.67
C LYS A 151 -12.01 10.03 17.85
N VAL A 152 -12.62 8.89 17.57
CA VAL A 152 -13.24 8.04 18.59
C VAL A 152 -12.37 6.78 18.74
N PRO A 153 -11.93 6.44 19.96
CA PRO A 153 -11.17 5.21 20.19
C PRO A 153 -11.98 3.97 19.78
N ASN A 154 -11.38 3.06 19.01
CA ASN A 154 -12.04 1.83 18.60
C ASN A 154 -12.45 0.95 19.79
N ALA A 155 -11.76 1.06 20.92
CA ALA A 155 -12.15 0.40 22.16
C ALA A 155 -13.54 0.84 22.65
N ALA A 156 -13.90 2.14 22.50
CA ALA A 156 -15.21 2.64 22.87
C ALA A 156 -16.32 2.12 21.95
N LEU A 157 -16.01 1.88 20.67
CA LEU A 157 -16.96 1.32 19.69
C LEU A 157 -17.23 -0.18 19.90
N ARG A 158 -16.33 -0.87 20.58
CA ARG A 158 -16.40 -2.31 20.87
C ARG A 158 -16.90 -2.61 22.28
N PHE A 159 -17.05 -1.58 23.11
CA PHE A 159 -17.48 -1.75 24.49
C PHE A 159 -18.98 -1.99 24.54
N TYR A 160 -19.39 -3.11 25.16
CA TYR A 160 -20.77 -3.47 25.43
C TYR A 160 -20.97 -3.53 26.95
N PRO A 161 -21.76 -2.59 27.54
CA PRO A 161 -22.06 -2.58 28.96
C PRO A 161 -23.10 -3.63 29.34
N GLU A 162 -23.15 -3.99 30.63
CA GLU A 162 -24.22 -4.82 31.17
C GLU A 162 -25.53 -4.02 31.29
N ARG A 163 -26.67 -4.74 31.21
CA ARG A 163 -28.00 -4.13 31.14
C ARG A 163 -28.33 -3.25 32.36
N ASP A 164 -27.82 -3.59 33.52
CA ASP A 164 -27.98 -2.85 34.79
C ASP A 164 -27.16 -1.55 34.84
N GLN A 165 -26.11 -1.46 34.09
CA GLN A 165 -25.25 -0.27 33.97
C GLN A 165 -25.83 0.79 33.03
N VAL A 166 -26.87 0.47 32.25
CA VAL A 166 -27.42 1.34 31.21
C VAL A 166 -28.76 1.91 31.61
N ARG A 167 -29.02 3.19 31.27
CA ARG A 167 -30.30 3.84 31.50
C ARG A 167 -31.44 3.06 30.82
N GLU A 168 -32.63 3.04 31.47
CA GLU A 168 -33.79 2.27 30.95
C GLU A 168 -34.14 2.55 29.50
N GLN A 169 -34.09 3.80 29.10
CA GLN A 169 -34.41 4.24 27.73
C GLN A 169 -33.42 3.74 26.69
N ASP A 170 -32.14 3.48 27.06
CA ASP A 170 -31.08 3.07 26.16
C ASP A 170 -30.89 1.53 26.13
N ARG A 171 -31.57 0.80 27.04
CA ARG A 171 -31.47 -0.69 27.10
C ARG A 171 -31.93 -1.40 25.83
N LYS A 172 -32.84 -0.80 25.08
CA LYS A 172 -33.29 -1.36 23.78
C LYS A 172 -32.16 -1.42 22.76
N LEU A 173 -31.15 -0.57 22.87
CA LEU A 173 -30.00 -0.56 21.98
C LEU A 173 -29.03 -1.72 22.23
N LEU A 174 -29.09 -2.33 23.44
CA LEU A 174 -28.34 -3.55 23.76
C LEU A 174 -28.97 -4.81 23.13
N GLU A 175 -30.29 -4.78 22.90
CA GLU A 175 -31.04 -5.94 22.37
C GLU A 175 -31.07 -5.97 20.84
N GLY A 176 -30.76 -4.84 20.15
CA GLY A 176 -30.85 -4.65 18.71
C GLY A 176 -29.53 -4.35 17.99
N GLY A 177 -28.39 -4.59 18.62
CA GLY A 177 -27.07 -4.35 18.02
C GLY A 177 -26.59 -5.43 17.02
N GLY A 178 -27.44 -6.32 16.62
CA GLY A 178 -27.14 -7.44 15.72
C GLY A 178 -28.27 -7.71 14.74
N ASP A 179 -28.67 -6.73 13.94
CA ASP A 179 -29.40 -7.05 12.72
C ASP A 179 -28.41 -7.69 11.71
N ASP A 180 -28.05 -8.92 12.02
CA ASP A 180 -27.66 -9.94 11.05
C ASP A 180 -28.89 -10.32 10.20
N GLU A 181 -29.47 -9.37 9.50
CA GLU A 181 -30.37 -9.69 8.42
C GLU A 181 -29.53 -10.13 7.21
N THR A 182 -29.38 -11.46 7.19
CA THR A 182 -29.34 -12.33 6.01
C THR A 182 -28.64 -11.76 4.77
N ASN A 183 -27.51 -12.34 4.56
CA ASN A 183 -26.61 -12.30 3.41
C ASN A 183 -27.24 -12.90 2.12
N ASP A 184 -28.54 -12.74 1.87
CA ASP A 184 -29.25 -13.45 0.80
C ASP A 184 -29.98 -12.56 -0.22
N ALA A 185 -29.47 -11.33 -0.50
CA ALA A 185 -29.96 -10.56 -1.65
C ALA A 185 -28.92 -9.56 -2.15
N ILE A 186 -27.83 -10.03 -2.75
CA ILE A 186 -26.78 -9.16 -3.31
C ILE A 186 -27.10 -8.65 -4.72
N ASP A 187 -28.14 -9.15 -5.39
CA ASP A 187 -28.24 -9.04 -6.85
C ASP A 187 -29.23 -7.99 -7.40
N SER A 188 -29.80 -7.09 -6.59
CA SER A 188 -30.74 -6.08 -7.14
C SER A 188 -30.87 -4.77 -6.35
N ARG A 189 -29.87 -4.34 -5.61
CA ARG A 189 -29.94 -3.07 -4.86
C ARG A 189 -29.64 -1.88 -5.76
N SER A 190 -30.46 -0.83 -5.64
CA SER A 190 -30.17 0.45 -6.29
C SER A 190 -28.99 1.16 -5.59
N ALA A 191 -28.30 2.06 -6.31
CA ALA A 191 -27.19 2.85 -5.75
C ALA A 191 -27.60 3.66 -4.51
N ALA A 192 -28.88 4.03 -4.37
CA ALA A 192 -29.42 4.72 -3.20
C ALA A 192 -29.55 3.77 -2.01
N GLU A 193 -30.02 2.55 -2.22
CA GLU A 193 -30.13 1.51 -1.18
C GLU A 193 -28.76 1.06 -0.68
N ASP A 194 -27.76 0.98 -1.56
CA ASP A 194 -26.38 0.69 -1.18
C ASP A 194 -25.76 1.81 -0.34
N ALA A 195 -26.06 3.07 -0.66
CA ALA A 195 -25.62 4.22 0.12
C ALA A 195 -26.26 4.22 1.52
N ASP A 196 -27.55 3.92 1.63
CA ASP A 196 -28.25 3.83 2.91
C ASP A 196 -27.81 2.60 3.73
N ALA A 197 -27.55 1.47 3.09
CA ALA A 197 -26.98 0.31 3.75
C ALA A 197 -25.57 0.59 4.30
N LYS A 198 -24.76 1.34 3.56
CA LYS A 198 -23.42 1.78 3.99
C LYS A 198 -23.52 2.74 5.18
N ARG A 199 -24.46 3.68 5.16
CA ARG A 199 -24.70 4.58 6.30
C ARG A 199 -25.15 3.81 7.53
N ARG A 200 -26.05 2.82 7.42
CA ARG A 200 -26.48 1.96 8.53
C ARG A 200 -25.31 1.17 9.12
N ARG A 201 -24.39 0.64 8.29
CA ARG A 201 -23.19 -0.06 8.76
C ARG A 201 -22.22 0.86 9.52
N ASN A 202 -22.21 2.14 9.20
CA ASN A 202 -21.33 3.11 9.84
C ASN A 202 -21.94 3.73 11.11
N ARG A 203 -23.22 3.49 11.41
CA ARG A 203 -23.84 3.90 12.67
C ARG A 203 -23.41 2.98 13.78
N ARG A 204 -22.88 3.58 14.82
CA ARG A 204 -22.40 2.91 16.03
C ARG A 204 -22.89 3.63 17.26
N HIS A 205 -22.85 2.96 18.38
CA HIS A 205 -23.15 3.57 19.67
C HIS A 205 -21.87 3.60 20.50
N VAL A 206 -21.66 4.71 21.20
CA VAL A 206 -20.63 4.83 22.22
C VAL A 206 -21.28 5.17 23.54
N TRP A 207 -20.63 4.84 24.63
CA TRP A 207 -21.16 4.95 25.98
C TRP A 207 -20.43 6.04 26.72
N ILE A 208 -21.22 6.93 27.37
CA ILE A 208 -20.76 8.04 28.21
C ILE A 208 -21.26 7.81 29.60
N ALA A 209 -20.39 7.97 30.59
CA ALA A 209 -20.79 7.90 31.99
C ALA A 209 -21.61 9.15 32.39
N GLU A 210 -22.83 8.94 32.89
CA GLU A 210 -23.72 9.97 33.38
C GLU A 210 -24.17 9.56 34.80
N GLY A 211 -23.38 9.99 35.79
CA GLY A 211 -23.52 9.52 37.15
C GLY A 211 -23.10 8.06 37.32
N GLU A 212 -24.01 7.20 37.84
CA GLU A 212 -23.79 5.77 38.01
C GLU A 212 -24.21 4.94 36.77
N LEU A 213 -24.90 5.54 35.83
CA LEU A 213 -25.43 4.88 34.66
C LEU A 213 -24.74 5.35 33.37
N LEU A 214 -24.80 4.51 32.35
CA LEU A 214 -24.26 4.80 31.03
C LEU A 214 -25.36 5.28 30.10
N ARG A 215 -25.04 6.33 29.35
CA ARG A 215 -25.86 6.86 28.26
C ARG A 215 -25.29 6.46 26.92
N ALA A 216 -26.12 5.90 26.03
CA ALA A 216 -25.77 5.68 24.66
C ALA A 216 -25.79 6.99 23.86
N VAL A 217 -24.81 7.17 23.00
CA VAL A 217 -24.78 8.23 21.99
C VAL A 217 -24.57 7.57 20.64
N GLU A 218 -25.53 7.79 19.75
CA GLU A 218 -25.41 7.32 18.36
C GLU A 218 -24.43 8.22 17.62
N ILE A 219 -23.52 7.57 16.89
CA ILE A 219 -22.52 8.23 16.06
C ILE A 219 -22.44 7.58 14.69
N GLU A 220 -22.05 8.36 13.71
CA GLU A 220 -21.67 7.87 12.39
C GLU A 220 -20.16 7.94 12.26
N THR A 221 -19.54 6.79 11.99
CA THR A 221 -18.09 6.66 11.84
C THR A 221 -17.69 6.71 10.38
N GLY A 222 -16.55 7.35 10.08
CA GLY A 222 -15.94 7.41 8.76
C GLY A 222 -14.82 6.39 8.59
N ILE A 223 -13.65 6.89 8.18
CA ILE A 223 -12.45 6.06 8.07
C ILE A 223 -11.95 5.63 9.44
N SER A 224 -11.36 4.45 9.49
CA SER A 224 -10.87 3.86 10.73
C SER A 224 -9.45 3.33 10.52
N ASP A 225 -8.61 3.53 11.53
CA ASP A 225 -7.32 2.87 11.65
C ASP A 225 -7.37 1.76 12.72
N SER A 226 -6.21 1.23 13.13
CA SER A 226 -6.15 0.19 14.17
C SER A 226 -6.60 0.66 15.57
N GLN A 227 -6.55 1.96 15.86
CA GLN A 227 -6.79 2.54 17.20
C GLN A 227 -8.01 3.47 17.25
N PHE A 228 -8.26 4.21 16.18
CA PHE A 228 -9.28 5.25 16.14
C PHE A 228 -10.16 5.14 14.90
N SER A 229 -11.39 5.64 15.03
CA SER A 229 -12.32 5.88 13.92
C SER A 229 -12.65 7.37 13.84
N GLU A 230 -12.81 7.88 12.62
CA GLU A 230 -13.29 9.23 12.39
C GLU A 230 -14.74 9.36 12.85
N LEU A 231 -15.07 10.46 13.53
CA LEU A 231 -16.44 10.86 13.81
C LEU A 231 -16.94 11.74 12.65
N VAL A 232 -17.91 11.26 11.90
CA VAL A 232 -18.54 12.00 10.79
C VAL A 232 -19.75 12.77 11.27
N ALA A 233 -20.59 12.15 12.11
CA ALA A 233 -21.76 12.76 12.71
C ALA A 233 -22.04 12.15 14.09
N GLY A 234 -22.64 12.95 15.00
CA GLY A 234 -23.00 12.53 16.34
C GLY A 234 -22.85 13.66 17.38
N GLU A 235 -23.50 13.49 18.53
CA GLU A 235 -23.48 14.49 19.61
C GLU A 235 -22.28 14.30 20.55
N LEU A 236 -21.06 14.17 20.00
CA LEU A 236 -19.83 14.13 20.79
C LEU A 236 -19.06 15.44 20.70
N LYS A 237 -18.50 15.85 21.81
CA LYS A 237 -17.66 17.05 21.94
C LYS A 237 -16.19 16.65 22.08
N GLU A 238 -15.30 17.49 21.61
CA GLU A 238 -13.88 17.35 21.84
C GLU A 238 -13.55 17.26 23.34
N GLY A 239 -12.70 16.31 23.72
CA GLY A 239 -12.35 16.07 25.12
C GLY A 239 -13.39 15.31 25.94
N GLN A 240 -14.51 14.89 25.38
CA GLN A 240 -15.52 14.10 26.05
C GLN A 240 -15.01 12.70 26.38
N LYS A 241 -15.16 12.28 27.64
CA LYS A 241 -14.73 10.96 28.13
C LYS A 241 -15.71 9.88 27.65
N LEU A 242 -15.19 8.89 26.95
CA LEU A 242 -15.92 7.71 26.49
C LEU A 242 -15.52 6.49 27.34
N VAL A 243 -16.48 5.61 27.58
CA VAL A 243 -16.22 4.35 28.28
C VAL A 243 -15.61 3.35 27.29
N THR A 244 -14.44 2.84 27.62
CA THR A 244 -13.69 1.86 26.80
C THR A 244 -13.59 0.49 27.44
N GLY A 245 -14.04 0.34 28.69
CA GLY A 245 -13.99 -0.90 29.46
C GLY A 245 -14.41 -0.69 30.92
N VAL A 246 -14.58 -1.79 31.64
CA VAL A 246 -14.85 -1.81 33.09
C VAL A 246 -13.54 -2.17 33.79
N SER A 247 -13.13 -1.33 34.75
CA SER A 247 -12.00 -1.68 35.62
C SER A 247 -12.45 -2.80 36.55
N PRO A 248 -11.73 -3.92 36.69
CA PRO A 248 -12.05 -4.91 37.70
C PRO A 248 -11.96 -4.24 39.07
N THR A 249 -13.05 -4.33 39.84
CA THR A 249 -13.03 -3.89 41.22
C THR A 249 -11.93 -4.65 41.96
N PRO A 250 -10.98 -3.98 42.63
CA PRO A 250 -10.00 -4.69 43.45
C PRO A 250 -10.75 -5.42 44.60
N LEU A 251 -10.52 -6.75 44.68
CA LEU A 251 -11.00 -7.62 45.76
C LEU A 251 -10.37 -7.22 47.10
#